data_0fcad9ca0514c75e98156503ccb26f9b
#
_entry.id   0fcad9ca0514c75e98156503ccb26f9b
#
_cell.length_a   1.000
_cell.length_b   1.000
_cell.length_c   1.000
_cell.angle_alpha   90.00
_cell.angle_beta   90.00
_cell.angle_gamma   90.00
#
_symmetry.space_group_name_H-M   'P 1'
#
loop_
_entity.id
_entity.type
_entity.pdbx_description
1 polymer ?
#
loop_
_entity_poly.entity_id
_entity_poly.type
_entity_poly.pdbx_seq_one_letter_code
_entity_poly.pdbx_strand_id
1 'polypeptide(L)'
;MFRKKIKIGLALGGGGARGFSHLGAIKAFEEFGLKFDFVAGTSAGSLAGAFYAAGFSYQQMFDAIKDLKEKDIRKNVIPFTPSKADGIGEIVTKNLGDINIEDLKTPFAAVAVDLKSTKEVVIAKGNLAKAVMGSCAVPGVFQPVEFEGMILSDGGLQNTIPADVPKYFDCDYVIAVDVNKSRTYGTDSTKFLDVVMCSIRILMKSNAVRGYVNADVVVGPETKRFKSTKTDGMHDMIEEGYKATIDVMPQIMEIFSRKKKAKKKINPTDEILIIK
;
A
#
# COMPACT_ATOMS: atom_id res chain seq x y z
N MET A 1 -36.59 -9.12 -5.57
CA MET A 1 -35.42 -8.39 -6.09
C MET A 1 -34.32 -8.46 -5.02
N PHE A 2 -33.29 -9.30 -5.18
CA PHE A 2 -32.23 -9.44 -4.20
C PHE A 2 -31.45 -8.13 -4.11
N ARG A 3 -31.41 -7.52 -2.96
CA ARG A 3 -30.57 -6.32 -2.70
C ARG A 3 -29.10 -6.71 -2.86
N LYS A 4 -28.43 -6.22 -3.88
CA LYS A 4 -26.99 -6.47 -4.08
C LYS A 4 -26.23 -5.93 -2.86
N LYS A 5 -25.43 -6.78 -2.20
CA LYS A 5 -24.61 -6.43 -1.04
C LYS A 5 -23.71 -5.22 -1.38
N ILE A 6 -23.60 -4.25 -0.48
CA ILE A 6 -22.64 -3.15 -0.59
C ILE A 6 -21.24 -3.73 -0.40
N LYS A 7 -20.31 -3.36 -1.28
CA LYS A 7 -18.90 -3.73 -1.20
C LYS A 7 -18.06 -2.56 -0.74
N ILE A 8 -17.19 -2.80 0.22
CA ILE A 8 -16.30 -1.79 0.80
C ILE A 8 -14.86 -2.21 0.56
N GLY A 9 -14.09 -1.33 -0.09
CA GLY A 9 -12.68 -1.53 -0.37
C GLY A 9 -11.78 -0.86 0.66
N LEU A 10 -10.59 -1.42 0.86
CA LEU A 10 -9.50 -0.86 1.65
C LEU A 10 -8.35 -0.48 0.69
N ALA A 11 -7.87 0.76 0.78
CA ALA A 11 -6.71 1.22 0.04
C ALA A 11 -5.58 1.59 1.00
N LEU A 12 -4.43 0.91 0.88
CA LEU A 12 -3.27 1.11 1.73
C LEU A 12 -2.16 1.82 0.95
N GLY A 13 -1.84 3.03 1.37
CA GLY A 13 -0.86 3.89 0.68
C GLY A 13 0.59 3.49 0.90
N GLY A 14 1.45 3.93 -0.02
CA GLY A 14 2.90 3.77 0.08
C GLY A 14 3.52 4.64 1.18
N GLY A 15 4.65 4.21 1.78
CA GLY A 15 5.30 5.02 2.82
C GLY A 15 6.62 4.47 3.38
N GLY A 16 7.16 3.40 2.82
CA GLY A 16 8.34 2.72 3.36
C GLY A 16 8.08 2.22 4.78
N ALA A 17 9.02 2.39 5.72
CA ALA A 17 8.87 1.93 7.11
C ALA A 17 7.64 2.52 7.83
N ARG A 18 7.14 3.70 7.43
CA ARG A 18 5.89 4.23 7.98
C ARG A 18 4.67 3.36 7.70
N GLY A 19 4.79 2.40 6.79
CA GLY A 19 3.80 1.35 6.55
C GLY A 19 3.47 0.51 7.78
N PHE A 20 4.29 0.50 8.83
CA PHE A 20 3.92 -0.11 10.11
C PHE A 20 2.63 0.49 10.69
N SER A 21 2.29 1.74 10.36
CA SER A 21 1.02 2.35 10.76
C SER A 21 -0.21 1.65 10.16
N HIS A 22 -0.06 0.94 9.02
CA HIS A 22 -1.15 0.12 8.47
C HIS A 22 -1.57 -1.00 9.44
N LEU A 23 -0.61 -1.58 10.19
CA LEU A 23 -0.93 -2.60 11.19
C LEU A 23 -1.81 -2.03 12.31
N GLY A 24 -1.54 -0.79 12.72
CA GLY A 24 -2.38 -0.10 13.70
C GLY A 24 -3.80 0.13 13.19
N ALA A 25 -3.94 0.52 11.93
CA ALA A 25 -5.25 0.66 11.30
C ALA A 25 -5.98 -0.69 11.21
N ILE A 26 -5.28 -1.75 10.80
CA ILE A 26 -5.83 -3.10 10.71
C ILE A 26 -6.26 -3.61 12.09
N LYS A 27 -5.46 -3.36 13.15
CA LYS A 27 -5.83 -3.66 14.54
C LYS A 27 -7.17 -3.03 14.91
N ALA A 28 -7.33 -1.73 14.65
CA ALA A 28 -8.58 -1.04 14.93
C ALA A 28 -9.76 -1.63 14.11
N PHE A 29 -9.55 -1.94 12.82
CA PHE A 29 -10.59 -2.58 12.01
C PHE A 29 -11.01 -3.94 12.56
N GLU A 30 -10.06 -4.75 13.03
CA GLU A 30 -10.36 -6.04 13.66
C GLU A 30 -11.17 -5.90 14.96
N GLU A 31 -10.77 -4.98 15.84
CA GLU A 31 -11.47 -4.73 17.12
C GLU A 31 -12.92 -4.30 16.91
N PHE A 32 -13.21 -3.57 15.81
CA PHE A 32 -14.56 -3.20 15.43
C PHE A 32 -15.26 -4.23 14.53
N GLY A 33 -14.64 -5.37 14.28
CA GLY A 33 -15.20 -6.46 13.47
C GLY A 33 -15.40 -6.11 11.99
N LEU A 34 -14.64 -5.12 11.48
CA LEU A 34 -14.77 -4.66 10.09
C LEU A 34 -14.02 -5.58 9.13
N LYS A 35 -14.66 -5.91 8.01
CA LYS A 35 -14.07 -6.72 6.94
C LYS A 35 -14.27 -6.01 5.60
N PHE A 36 -13.23 -6.01 4.79
CA PHE A 36 -13.26 -5.40 3.47
C PHE A 36 -13.46 -6.45 2.38
N ASP A 37 -14.18 -6.06 1.32
CA ASP A 37 -14.50 -6.96 0.20
C ASP A 37 -13.40 -6.93 -0.88
N PHE A 38 -12.48 -5.95 -0.85
CA PHE A 38 -11.32 -5.81 -1.73
C PHE A 38 -10.22 -4.99 -1.05
N VAL A 39 -8.96 -5.32 -1.29
CA VAL A 39 -7.81 -4.57 -0.80
C VAL A 39 -6.90 -4.15 -1.95
N ALA A 40 -6.52 -2.88 -2.00
CA ALA A 40 -5.49 -2.37 -2.89
C ALA A 40 -4.32 -1.82 -2.09
N GLY A 41 -3.10 -2.05 -2.54
CA GLY A 41 -1.92 -1.54 -1.85
C GLY A 41 -0.84 -1.03 -2.80
N THR A 42 -0.18 0.04 -2.39
CA THR A 42 1.00 0.59 -3.07
C THR A 42 2.21 0.49 -2.14
N SER A 43 3.36 -0.01 -2.64
CA SER A 43 4.61 -0.08 -1.88
C SER A 43 4.41 -0.78 -0.51
N ALA A 44 4.80 -0.17 0.60
CA ALA A 44 4.57 -0.73 1.95
C ALA A 44 3.09 -1.10 2.19
N GLY A 45 2.15 -0.37 1.58
CA GLY A 45 0.73 -0.71 1.63
C GLY A 45 0.40 -2.00 0.87
N SER A 46 1.14 -2.35 -0.19
CA SER A 46 0.97 -3.63 -0.89
C SER A 46 1.43 -4.80 -0.01
N LEU A 47 2.52 -4.62 0.74
CA LEU A 47 2.99 -5.63 1.68
C LEU A 47 1.97 -5.87 2.81
N ALA A 48 1.52 -4.80 3.48
CA ALA A 48 0.49 -4.90 4.52
C ALA A 48 -0.83 -5.48 3.98
N GLY A 49 -1.24 -5.05 2.78
CA GLY A 49 -2.43 -5.52 2.10
C GLY A 49 -2.39 -7.00 1.74
N ALA A 50 -1.23 -7.51 1.31
CA ALA A 50 -1.03 -8.93 1.01
C ALA A 50 -1.25 -9.82 2.25
N PHE A 51 -0.68 -9.43 3.40
CA PHE A 51 -0.88 -10.16 4.66
C PHE A 51 -2.35 -10.12 5.12
N TYR A 52 -2.98 -8.95 5.06
CA TYR A 52 -4.41 -8.81 5.37
C TYR A 52 -5.26 -9.69 4.43
N ALA A 53 -5.01 -9.64 3.13
CA ALA A 53 -5.74 -10.41 2.14
C ALA A 53 -5.54 -11.92 2.27
N ALA A 54 -4.38 -12.36 2.76
CA ALA A 54 -4.13 -13.75 3.13
C ALA A 54 -4.94 -14.19 4.38
N GLY A 55 -5.55 -13.23 5.08
CA GLY A 55 -6.37 -13.47 6.27
C GLY A 55 -5.58 -13.53 7.57
N PHE A 56 -4.41 -12.89 7.61
CA PHE A 56 -3.64 -12.73 8.86
C PHE A 56 -4.36 -11.74 9.77
N SER A 57 -4.45 -12.07 11.05
CA SER A 57 -4.84 -11.12 12.09
C SER A 57 -3.73 -10.09 12.33
N TYR A 58 -4.08 -8.97 12.96
CA TYR A 58 -3.08 -8.01 13.43
C TYR A 58 -1.93 -8.69 14.18
N GLN A 59 -2.24 -9.61 15.13
CA GLN A 59 -1.22 -10.28 15.92
C GLN A 59 -0.29 -11.14 15.06
N GLN A 60 -0.81 -11.87 14.08
CA GLN A 60 -0.01 -12.67 13.15
C GLN A 60 0.85 -11.78 12.26
N MET A 61 0.33 -10.64 11.79
CA MET A 61 1.09 -9.66 11.02
C MET A 61 2.23 -9.06 11.85
N PHE A 62 1.94 -8.69 13.10
CA PHE A 62 2.93 -8.16 14.03
C PHE A 62 4.05 -9.17 14.31
N ASP A 63 3.70 -10.43 14.60
CA ASP A 63 4.66 -11.50 14.86
C ASP A 63 5.56 -11.79 13.65
N ALA A 64 5.03 -11.64 12.44
CA ALA A 64 5.79 -11.81 11.20
C ALA A 64 6.87 -10.74 11.00
N ILE A 65 6.71 -9.55 11.58
CA ILE A 65 7.58 -8.39 11.32
C ILE A 65 8.25 -7.78 12.55
N LYS A 66 7.91 -8.18 13.78
CA LYS A 66 8.41 -7.57 15.03
C LYS A 66 9.93 -7.53 15.14
N ASP A 67 10.62 -8.50 14.56
CA ASP A 67 12.08 -8.61 14.56
C ASP A 67 12.73 -8.08 13.27
N LEU A 68 11.92 -7.49 12.35
CA LEU A 68 12.36 -7.03 11.04
C LEU A 68 13.33 -5.84 11.18
N LYS A 69 14.51 -5.97 10.58
CA LYS A 69 15.53 -4.93 10.52
C LYS A 69 15.70 -4.41 9.09
N GLU A 70 16.25 -3.22 8.95
CA GLU A 70 16.53 -2.61 7.63
C GLU A 70 17.33 -3.54 6.72
N LYS A 71 18.30 -4.29 7.27
CA LYS A 71 19.13 -5.25 6.53
C LYS A 71 18.34 -6.44 5.96
N ASP A 72 17.20 -6.77 6.54
CA ASP A 72 16.34 -7.86 6.07
C ASP A 72 15.52 -7.42 4.86
N ILE A 73 15.21 -6.13 4.78
CA ILE A 73 14.51 -5.50 3.66
C ILE A 73 15.50 -5.18 2.53
N ARG A 74 16.66 -4.60 2.87
CA ARG A 74 17.72 -4.21 1.93
C ARG A 74 18.96 -5.07 2.14
N LYS A 75 19.02 -6.17 1.43
CA LYS A 75 20.16 -7.10 1.47
C LYS A 75 21.31 -6.61 0.58
N ASN A 76 22.54 -6.98 0.96
CA ASN A 76 23.75 -6.74 0.16
C ASN A 76 23.87 -5.29 -0.35
N VAL A 77 23.73 -4.33 0.55
CA VAL A 77 23.82 -2.91 0.20
C VAL A 77 25.22 -2.56 -0.30
N ILE A 78 25.33 -2.22 -1.58
CA ILE A 78 26.55 -1.69 -2.19
C ILE A 78 26.38 -0.16 -2.27
N PRO A 79 27.36 0.62 -1.85
CA PRO A 79 27.29 2.09 -1.95
C PRO A 79 26.96 2.53 -3.39
N PHE A 80 26.06 3.49 -3.52
CA PHE A 80 25.62 4.08 -4.78
C PHE A 80 24.89 3.12 -5.76
N THR A 81 24.57 1.90 -5.32
CA THR A 81 23.85 0.93 -6.15
C THR A 81 22.51 0.58 -5.51
N PRO A 82 21.37 0.65 -6.25
CA PRO A 82 20.09 0.18 -5.75
C PRO A 82 20.15 -1.31 -5.39
N SER A 83 19.59 -1.67 -4.22
CA SER A 83 19.51 -3.06 -3.76
C SER A 83 18.47 -3.83 -4.57
N LYS A 84 18.58 -5.16 -4.63
CA LYS A 84 17.46 -5.99 -5.07
C LYS A 84 16.32 -5.95 -4.03
N ALA A 85 15.10 -6.15 -4.49
CA ALA A 85 13.92 -6.22 -3.62
C ALA A 85 13.70 -7.63 -3.00
N ASP A 86 14.69 -8.52 -3.10
CA ASP A 86 14.62 -9.93 -2.66
C ASP A 86 14.22 -10.07 -1.19
N GLY A 87 14.68 -9.14 -0.31
CA GLY A 87 14.31 -9.15 1.10
C GLY A 87 12.80 -8.99 1.31
N ILE A 88 12.14 -8.17 0.48
CA ILE A 88 10.68 -8.01 0.51
C ILE A 88 10.00 -9.30 0.03
N GLY A 89 10.49 -9.89 -1.05
CA GLY A 89 9.99 -11.17 -1.56
C GLY A 89 10.10 -12.29 -0.53
N GLU A 90 11.24 -12.37 0.17
CA GLU A 90 11.46 -13.36 1.23
C GLU A 90 10.50 -13.17 2.43
N ILE A 91 10.19 -11.92 2.80
CA ILE A 91 9.19 -11.66 3.86
C ILE A 91 7.84 -12.23 3.44
N VAL A 92 7.43 -12.04 2.17
CA VAL A 92 6.17 -12.58 1.64
C VAL A 92 6.23 -14.10 1.61
N THR A 93 7.21 -14.70 0.95
CA THR A 93 7.27 -16.15 0.75
C THR A 93 7.47 -16.93 2.05
N LYS A 94 8.26 -16.42 2.99
CA LYS A 94 8.47 -17.05 4.30
C LYS A 94 7.17 -17.16 5.11
N ASN A 95 6.29 -16.17 5.02
CA ASN A 95 5.09 -16.10 5.85
C ASN A 95 3.82 -16.59 5.14
N LEU A 96 3.71 -16.35 3.83
CA LEU A 96 2.53 -16.66 3.04
C LEU A 96 2.74 -17.84 2.08
N GLY A 97 3.98 -18.26 1.85
CA GLY A 97 4.32 -19.26 0.85
C GLY A 97 4.54 -18.65 -0.55
N ASP A 98 4.92 -19.49 -1.51
CA ASP A 98 5.01 -19.13 -2.92
C ASP A 98 3.63 -19.34 -3.57
N ILE A 99 2.76 -18.34 -3.43
CA ILE A 99 1.36 -18.36 -3.86
C ILE A 99 1.10 -17.24 -4.88
N ASN A 100 -0.02 -17.36 -5.57
CA ASN A 100 -0.52 -16.32 -6.45
C ASN A 100 -1.51 -15.40 -5.73
N ILE A 101 -1.72 -14.22 -6.31
CA ILE A 101 -2.66 -13.21 -5.77
C ILE A 101 -4.09 -13.76 -5.75
N GLU A 102 -4.49 -14.50 -6.78
CA GLU A 102 -5.81 -15.09 -6.88
C GLU A 102 -6.11 -16.19 -5.85
N ASP A 103 -5.08 -16.70 -5.14
CA ASP A 103 -5.22 -17.67 -4.06
C ASP A 103 -5.51 -17.04 -2.70
N LEU A 104 -5.47 -15.71 -2.61
CA LEU A 104 -5.73 -14.98 -1.36
C LEU A 104 -7.20 -15.04 -0.95
N LYS A 105 -7.45 -15.04 0.36
CA LYS A 105 -8.81 -15.13 0.94
C LYS A 105 -9.68 -13.91 0.61
N THR A 106 -9.07 -12.72 0.59
CA THR A 106 -9.72 -11.48 0.20
C THR A 106 -9.13 -11.03 -1.14
N PRO A 107 -9.95 -10.66 -2.13
CA PRO A 107 -9.48 -10.09 -3.38
C PRO A 107 -8.51 -8.93 -3.14
N PHE A 108 -7.36 -8.98 -3.81
CA PHE A 108 -6.26 -8.05 -3.60
C PHE A 108 -5.67 -7.58 -4.93
N ALA A 109 -5.12 -6.37 -4.94
CA ALA A 109 -4.25 -5.89 -6.00
C ALA A 109 -3.06 -5.10 -5.45
N ALA A 110 -1.86 -5.40 -5.96
CA ALA A 110 -0.68 -4.56 -5.79
C ALA A 110 -0.61 -3.55 -6.93
N VAL A 111 -0.25 -2.30 -6.62
CA VAL A 111 -0.08 -1.25 -7.62
C VAL A 111 1.40 -0.99 -7.86
N ALA A 112 1.80 -1.04 -9.12
CA ALA A 112 3.16 -0.77 -9.61
C ALA A 112 3.12 0.16 -10.83
N VAL A 113 4.29 0.49 -11.38
CA VAL A 113 4.43 1.18 -12.67
C VAL A 113 5.33 0.34 -13.56
N ASP A 114 4.89 0.06 -14.80
CA ASP A 114 5.75 -0.56 -15.80
C ASP A 114 6.60 0.50 -16.52
N LEU A 115 7.91 0.41 -16.36
CA LEU A 115 8.86 1.36 -16.97
C LEU A 115 8.96 1.24 -18.50
N LYS A 116 8.50 0.12 -19.09
CA LYS A 116 8.49 -0.05 -20.55
C LYS A 116 7.32 0.71 -21.19
N SER A 117 6.12 0.51 -20.69
CA SER A 117 4.91 1.14 -21.20
C SER A 117 4.62 2.49 -20.56
N THR A 118 5.29 2.82 -19.46
CA THR A 118 5.06 4.00 -18.58
C THR A 118 3.68 4.04 -17.93
N LYS A 119 2.94 2.92 -17.94
CA LYS A 119 1.59 2.83 -17.40
C LYS A 119 1.58 2.41 -15.93
N GLU A 120 0.57 2.86 -15.21
CA GLU A 120 0.21 2.26 -13.94
C GLU A 120 -0.27 0.82 -14.16
N VAL A 121 0.21 -0.10 -13.34
CA VAL A 121 -0.16 -1.52 -13.39
C VAL A 121 -0.84 -1.93 -12.09
N VAL A 122 -2.11 -2.34 -12.21
CA VAL A 122 -2.90 -2.90 -11.12
C VAL A 122 -2.83 -4.43 -11.24
N ILE A 123 -2.02 -5.05 -10.39
CA ILE A 123 -1.71 -6.49 -10.44
C ILE A 123 -2.64 -7.23 -9.48
N ALA A 124 -3.68 -7.87 -10.00
CA ALA A 124 -4.65 -8.65 -9.25
C ALA A 124 -4.54 -10.18 -9.53
N LYS A 125 -3.50 -10.61 -10.27
CA LYS A 125 -3.21 -12.00 -10.60
C LYS A 125 -1.73 -12.25 -10.74
N GLY A 126 -1.30 -13.51 -10.58
CA GLY A 126 0.09 -13.94 -10.71
C GLY A 126 0.85 -13.96 -9.39
N ASN A 127 2.15 -14.18 -9.45
CA ASN A 127 2.99 -14.42 -8.26
C ASN A 127 2.95 -13.25 -7.27
N LEU A 128 2.46 -13.50 -6.05
CA LEU A 128 2.24 -12.50 -5.01
C LEU A 128 3.55 -11.80 -4.61
N ALA A 129 4.61 -12.58 -4.35
CA ALA A 129 5.88 -12.02 -3.89
C ALA A 129 6.47 -11.06 -4.94
N LYS A 130 6.49 -11.45 -6.22
CA LYS A 130 6.99 -10.61 -7.31
C LYS A 130 6.15 -9.35 -7.51
N ALA A 131 4.83 -9.44 -7.39
CA ALA A 131 3.94 -8.27 -7.49
C ALA A 131 4.21 -7.26 -6.37
N VAL A 132 4.35 -7.74 -5.12
CA VAL A 132 4.68 -6.90 -3.96
C VAL A 132 6.09 -6.31 -4.10
N MET A 133 7.09 -7.10 -4.52
CA MET A 133 8.44 -6.61 -4.81
C MET A 133 8.41 -5.47 -5.84
N GLY A 134 7.70 -5.65 -6.96
CA GLY A 134 7.54 -4.63 -7.99
C GLY A 134 6.88 -3.36 -7.47
N SER A 135 5.81 -3.51 -6.70
CA SER A 135 5.12 -2.40 -6.04
C SER A 135 6.01 -1.63 -5.06
N CYS A 136 7.02 -2.28 -4.47
CA CYS A 136 7.96 -1.69 -3.51
C CYS A 136 9.28 -1.22 -4.15
N ALA A 137 9.47 -1.37 -5.45
CA ALA A 137 10.73 -1.07 -6.14
C ALA A 137 10.95 0.44 -6.32
N VAL A 138 11.18 1.16 -5.21
CA VAL A 138 11.41 2.62 -5.19
C VAL A 138 12.67 2.96 -5.98
N PRO A 139 12.58 3.84 -7.01
CA PRO A 139 13.73 4.27 -7.78
C PRO A 139 14.85 4.83 -6.90
N GLY A 140 16.10 4.43 -7.18
CA GLY A 140 17.27 4.82 -6.39
C GLY A 140 17.47 4.05 -5.09
N VAL A 141 16.45 3.31 -4.61
CA VAL A 141 16.53 2.44 -3.42
C VAL A 141 16.61 0.97 -3.82
N PHE A 142 15.71 0.56 -4.72
CA PHE A 142 15.65 -0.80 -5.25
C PHE A 142 15.80 -0.83 -6.77
N GLN A 143 16.32 -1.96 -7.26
CA GLN A 143 16.29 -2.28 -8.68
C GLN A 143 14.84 -2.57 -9.10
N PRO A 144 14.46 -2.24 -10.35
CA PRO A 144 13.19 -2.66 -10.91
C PRO A 144 13.04 -4.19 -10.90
N VAL A 145 11.80 -4.66 -10.88
CA VAL A 145 11.46 -6.09 -10.80
C VAL A 145 10.85 -6.56 -12.12
N GLU A 146 11.39 -7.64 -12.68
CA GLU A 146 10.80 -8.27 -13.85
C GLU A 146 9.55 -9.09 -13.45
N PHE A 147 8.42 -8.81 -14.10
CA PHE A 147 7.14 -9.46 -13.89
C PHE A 147 6.39 -9.60 -15.21
N GLU A 148 6.17 -10.82 -15.69
CA GLU A 148 5.40 -11.12 -16.91
C GLU A 148 5.77 -10.24 -18.12
N GLY A 149 7.05 -10.06 -18.38
CA GLY A 149 7.57 -9.27 -19.49
C GLY A 149 7.61 -7.76 -19.25
N MET A 150 7.07 -7.25 -18.13
CA MET A 150 7.16 -5.88 -17.67
C MET A 150 8.42 -5.63 -16.84
N ILE A 151 8.80 -4.35 -16.68
CA ILE A 151 9.83 -3.88 -15.76
C ILE A 151 9.16 -3.00 -14.72
N LEU A 152 8.85 -3.57 -13.55
CA LEU A 152 8.06 -2.89 -12.53
C LEU A 152 8.92 -2.00 -11.63
N SER A 153 8.39 -0.83 -11.32
CA SER A 153 8.86 0.11 -10.31
C SER A 153 7.73 0.48 -9.35
N ASP A 154 8.06 1.16 -8.25
CA ASP A 154 7.11 1.51 -7.18
C ASP A 154 5.87 2.23 -7.71
N GLY A 155 4.71 1.73 -7.33
CA GLY A 155 3.42 2.28 -7.74
C GLY A 155 3.19 3.72 -7.32
N GLY A 156 3.88 4.18 -6.27
CA GLY A 156 3.81 5.57 -5.81
C GLY A 156 4.26 6.60 -6.84
N LEU A 157 4.96 6.19 -7.90
CA LEU A 157 5.27 7.09 -9.02
C LEU A 157 4.01 7.64 -9.70
N GLN A 158 2.89 6.91 -9.68
CA GLN A 158 1.63 7.33 -10.30
C GLN A 158 0.42 7.25 -9.37
N ASN A 159 0.41 6.36 -8.38
CA ASN A 159 -0.72 6.15 -7.48
C ASN A 159 -0.25 5.79 -6.06
N THR A 160 0.08 6.81 -5.27
CA THR A 160 0.57 6.62 -3.90
C THR A 160 -0.50 6.06 -2.97
N ILE A 161 -1.78 6.43 -3.17
CA ILE A 161 -2.93 5.98 -2.39
C ILE A 161 -3.95 5.39 -3.36
N PRO A 162 -3.99 4.05 -3.56
CA PRO A 162 -4.75 3.45 -4.64
C PRO A 162 -6.25 3.32 -4.33
N ALA A 163 -6.90 4.44 -3.94
CA ALA A 163 -8.31 4.44 -3.52
C ALA A 163 -9.31 4.34 -4.69
N ASP A 164 -8.86 4.55 -5.91
CA ASP A 164 -9.64 4.30 -7.12
C ASP A 164 -9.66 2.82 -7.51
N VAL A 165 -8.60 2.07 -7.16
CA VAL A 165 -8.46 0.65 -7.56
C VAL A 165 -9.61 -0.22 -7.05
N PRO A 166 -10.04 -0.19 -5.78
CA PRO A 166 -11.20 -1.00 -5.36
C PRO A 166 -12.47 -0.69 -6.15
N LYS A 167 -12.62 0.55 -6.68
CA LYS A 167 -13.77 0.94 -7.51
C LYS A 167 -13.76 0.26 -8.89
N TYR A 168 -12.59 -0.06 -9.43
CA TYR A 168 -12.46 -0.88 -10.67
C TYR A 168 -12.91 -2.33 -10.47
N PHE A 169 -12.98 -2.77 -9.20
CA PHE A 169 -13.46 -4.09 -8.77
C PHE A 169 -14.83 -4.05 -8.08
N ASP A 170 -15.66 -3.06 -8.47
CA ASP A 170 -17.05 -2.91 -8.04
C ASP A 170 -17.25 -2.59 -6.54
N CYS A 171 -16.26 -2.04 -5.84
CA CYS A 171 -16.50 -1.50 -4.51
C CYS A 171 -17.32 -0.22 -4.58
N ASP A 172 -18.32 -0.12 -3.69
CA ASP A 172 -19.22 1.02 -3.61
C ASP A 172 -18.61 2.17 -2.79
N TYR A 173 -17.81 1.83 -1.76
CA TYR A 173 -17.12 2.76 -0.86
C TYR A 173 -15.68 2.32 -0.64
N VAL A 174 -14.82 3.27 -0.34
CA VAL A 174 -13.38 3.02 -0.12
C VAL A 174 -12.90 3.75 1.13
N ILE A 175 -12.29 2.99 2.03
CA ILE A 175 -11.52 3.52 3.16
C ILE A 175 -10.05 3.51 2.75
N ALA A 176 -9.38 4.65 2.85
CA ALA A 176 -7.95 4.76 2.53
C ALA A 176 -7.11 5.02 3.77
N VAL A 177 -5.90 4.46 3.82
CA VAL A 177 -4.90 4.78 4.85
C VAL A 177 -3.70 5.44 4.19
N ASP A 178 -3.49 6.73 4.48
CA ASP A 178 -2.36 7.51 4.00
C ASP A 178 -1.34 7.76 5.12
N VAL A 179 -0.31 6.94 5.16
CA VAL A 179 0.77 7.05 6.16
C VAL A 179 1.70 8.25 5.95
N ASN A 180 1.45 9.09 4.96
CA ASN A 180 2.22 10.29 4.65
C ASN A 180 1.41 11.60 4.75
N LYS A 181 0.14 11.56 5.15
CA LYS A 181 -0.78 12.70 5.15
C LYS A 181 -0.20 13.94 5.84
N SER A 182 0.46 13.76 6.98
CA SER A 182 1.04 14.85 7.77
C SER A 182 2.41 15.35 7.25
N ARG A 183 2.97 14.76 6.17
CA ARG A 183 4.34 15.05 5.72
C ARG A 183 4.44 16.20 4.75
N THR A 184 5.48 17.02 4.97
CA THR A 184 6.08 17.87 3.95
C THR A 184 7.43 17.28 3.53
N TYR A 185 7.76 17.38 2.25
CA TYR A 185 9.03 16.95 1.70
C TYR A 185 9.88 18.17 1.36
N GLY A 186 11.12 18.15 1.80
CA GLY A 186 12.11 19.19 1.52
C GLY A 186 13.51 18.65 1.82
N THR A 187 14.53 19.33 1.29
CA THR A 187 15.94 19.06 1.59
C THR A 187 16.74 20.34 1.51
N ASP A 188 17.67 20.52 2.45
CA ASP A 188 18.68 21.58 2.40
C ASP A 188 19.96 21.08 1.71
N SER A 189 20.00 19.80 1.31
CA SER A 189 21.12 19.19 0.63
C SER A 189 21.14 19.56 -0.85
N THR A 190 22.32 19.91 -1.37
CA THR A 190 22.60 20.12 -2.79
C THR A 190 23.22 18.91 -3.47
N LYS A 191 23.41 17.81 -2.73
CA LYS A 191 23.95 16.57 -3.29
C LYS A 191 22.96 15.96 -4.28
N PHE A 192 23.47 15.54 -5.43
CA PHE A 192 22.67 15.04 -6.54
C PHE A 192 21.62 14.00 -6.13
N LEU A 193 22.02 12.96 -5.38
CA LEU A 193 21.11 11.89 -4.99
C LEU A 193 20.01 12.38 -4.05
N ASP A 194 20.33 13.28 -3.11
CA ASP A 194 19.34 13.85 -2.18
C ASP A 194 18.30 14.68 -2.91
N VAL A 195 18.75 15.48 -3.90
CA VAL A 195 17.87 16.30 -4.74
C VAL A 195 16.95 15.40 -5.58
N VAL A 196 17.49 14.39 -6.25
CA VAL A 196 16.69 13.44 -7.05
C VAL A 196 15.65 12.72 -6.19
N MET A 197 16.07 12.19 -5.03
CA MET A 197 15.15 11.49 -4.12
C MET A 197 14.09 12.43 -3.52
N CYS A 198 14.44 13.66 -3.24
CA CYS A 198 13.47 14.67 -2.79
C CYS A 198 12.45 14.98 -3.90
N SER A 199 12.91 15.17 -5.14
CA SER A 199 12.04 15.43 -6.30
C SER A 199 11.05 14.28 -6.55
N ILE A 200 11.52 13.03 -6.50
CA ILE A 200 10.65 11.85 -6.60
C ILE A 200 9.58 11.87 -5.50
N ARG A 201 9.96 12.15 -4.25
CA ARG A 201 9.00 12.20 -3.13
C ARG A 201 7.96 13.32 -3.29
N ILE A 202 8.35 14.47 -3.83
CA ILE A 202 7.44 15.58 -4.14
C ILE A 202 6.41 15.14 -5.20
N LEU A 203 6.86 14.49 -6.28
CA LEU A 203 5.98 13.95 -7.32
C LEU A 203 5.04 12.89 -6.78
N MET A 204 5.54 11.93 -5.99
CA MET A 204 4.71 10.90 -5.35
C MET A 204 3.65 11.52 -4.43
N LYS A 205 3.99 12.60 -3.70
CA LYS A 205 3.00 13.31 -2.87
C LYS A 205 1.91 13.98 -3.71
N SER A 206 2.27 14.57 -4.84
CA SER A 206 1.29 15.19 -5.74
C SER A 206 0.27 14.17 -6.26
N ASN A 207 0.69 12.92 -6.50
CA ASN A 207 -0.18 11.84 -6.95
C ASN A 207 -1.17 11.36 -5.88
N ALA A 208 -0.93 11.66 -4.59
CA ALA A 208 -1.86 11.32 -3.51
C ALA A 208 -3.24 12.01 -3.64
N VAL A 209 -3.33 13.13 -4.35
CA VAL A 209 -4.59 13.85 -4.59
C VAL A 209 -5.64 12.95 -5.22
N ARG A 210 -5.23 12.08 -6.17
CA ARG A 210 -6.13 11.10 -6.80
C ARG A 210 -6.74 10.14 -5.75
N GLY A 211 -5.95 9.71 -4.78
CA GLY A 211 -6.44 8.88 -3.67
C GLY A 211 -7.47 9.60 -2.82
N TYR A 212 -7.22 10.87 -2.46
CA TYR A 212 -8.17 11.65 -1.66
C TYR A 212 -9.51 11.88 -2.36
N VAL A 213 -9.51 12.10 -3.67
CA VAL A 213 -10.75 12.27 -4.46
C VAL A 213 -11.57 10.99 -4.52
N ASN A 214 -10.92 9.84 -4.43
CA ASN A 214 -11.54 8.53 -4.59
C ASN A 214 -11.86 7.81 -3.28
N ALA A 215 -11.28 8.24 -2.16
CA ALA A 215 -11.60 7.71 -0.83
C ALA A 215 -12.87 8.36 -0.27
N ASP A 216 -13.69 7.57 0.41
CA ASP A 216 -14.84 8.06 1.17
C ASP A 216 -14.44 8.47 2.60
N VAL A 217 -13.44 7.78 3.18
CA VAL A 217 -12.77 8.15 4.44
C VAL A 217 -11.27 7.96 4.28
N VAL A 218 -10.49 8.89 4.82
CA VAL A 218 -9.02 8.82 4.83
C VAL A 218 -8.51 8.81 6.25
N VAL A 219 -7.91 7.69 6.65
CA VAL A 219 -7.13 7.54 7.88
C VAL A 219 -5.74 8.14 7.65
N GLY A 220 -5.32 9.08 8.49
CA GLY A 220 -4.04 9.80 8.32
C GLY A 220 -3.19 9.78 9.59
N PRO A 221 -2.39 8.73 9.84
CA PRO A 221 -1.50 8.67 11.00
C PRO A 221 -0.51 9.81 11.06
N GLU A 222 -0.19 10.29 12.27
CA GLU A 222 0.84 11.31 12.48
C GLU A 222 2.23 10.67 12.44
N THR A 223 2.80 10.62 11.25
CA THR A 223 4.09 9.97 10.98
C THR A 223 5.24 10.93 10.72
N LYS A 224 5.06 12.23 10.91
CA LYS A 224 6.04 13.27 10.57
C LYS A 224 7.41 13.03 11.20
N ARG A 225 7.45 12.54 12.44
CA ARG A 225 8.68 12.26 13.20
C ARG A 225 9.48 11.05 12.71
N PHE A 226 8.84 10.13 11.95
CA PHE A 226 9.47 8.87 11.53
C PHE A 226 10.11 8.96 10.15
N LYS A 227 11.28 8.35 9.97
CA LYS A 227 11.95 8.21 8.68
C LYS A 227 11.38 7.00 7.92
N SER A 228 11.17 7.14 6.61
CA SER A 228 10.67 6.04 5.77
C SER A 228 11.65 4.89 5.57
N THR A 229 12.91 5.08 5.98
CA THR A 229 14.00 4.09 5.81
C THR A 229 14.41 3.44 7.13
N LYS A 230 13.77 3.80 8.24
CA LYS A 230 14.13 3.33 9.59
C LYS A 230 13.00 2.49 10.19
N THR A 231 13.33 1.31 10.69
CA THR A 231 12.38 0.45 11.43
C THR A 231 12.28 0.83 12.91
N ASP A 232 13.18 1.70 13.39
CA ASP A 232 13.11 2.24 14.74
C ASP A 232 11.78 2.97 14.95
N GLY A 233 11.13 2.73 16.09
CA GLY A 233 9.82 3.32 16.39
C GLY A 233 8.63 2.57 15.76
N MET A 234 8.79 1.30 15.37
CA MET A 234 7.71 0.46 14.84
C MET A 234 6.47 0.50 15.73
N HIS A 235 6.63 0.31 17.03
CA HIS A 235 5.51 0.34 17.99
C HIS A 235 4.77 1.68 17.98
N ASP A 236 5.51 2.78 17.95
CA ASP A 236 4.92 4.12 17.91
C ASP A 236 4.17 4.34 16.58
N MET A 237 4.72 3.86 15.45
CA MET A 237 4.05 3.97 14.16
C MET A 237 2.74 3.16 14.14
N ILE A 238 2.74 1.95 14.73
CA ILE A 238 1.53 1.14 14.90
C ILE A 238 0.50 1.88 15.75
N GLU A 239 0.94 2.46 16.87
CA GLU A 239 0.06 3.21 17.77
C GLU A 239 -0.56 4.45 17.08
N GLU A 240 0.23 5.19 16.31
CA GLU A 240 -0.29 6.32 15.52
C GLU A 240 -1.31 5.86 14.46
N GLY A 241 -1.08 4.71 13.84
CA GLY A 241 -2.03 4.11 12.91
C GLY A 241 -3.35 3.74 13.59
N TYR A 242 -3.28 3.15 14.76
CA TYR A 242 -4.43 2.80 15.58
C TYR A 242 -5.22 4.05 15.97
N LYS A 243 -4.57 5.04 16.60
CA LYS A 243 -5.21 6.29 17.02
C LYS A 243 -5.92 7.00 15.87
N ALA A 244 -5.21 7.20 14.76
CA ALA A 244 -5.78 7.87 13.59
C ALA A 244 -7.01 7.13 13.03
N THR A 245 -7.06 5.81 13.17
CA THR A 245 -8.22 5.01 12.75
C THR A 245 -9.37 5.18 13.71
N ILE A 246 -9.12 5.17 15.02
CA ILE A 246 -10.15 5.41 16.04
C ILE A 246 -10.76 6.80 15.89
N ASP A 247 -9.96 7.82 15.60
CA ASP A 247 -10.43 9.21 15.41
C ASP A 247 -11.48 9.34 14.28
N VAL A 248 -11.35 8.53 13.22
CA VAL A 248 -12.29 8.52 12.10
C VAL A 248 -13.26 7.33 12.13
N MET A 249 -13.20 6.49 13.17
CA MET A 249 -14.05 5.30 13.29
C MET A 249 -15.56 5.59 13.17
N PRO A 250 -16.11 6.67 13.75
CA PRO A 250 -17.52 6.99 13.55
C PRO A 250 -17.91 7.15 12.07
N GLN A 251 -17.03 7.78 11.25
CA GLN A 251 -17.26 7.96 9.81
C GLN A 251 -17.18 6.61 9.08
N ILE A 252 -16.23 5.75 9.46
CA ILE A 252 -16.07 4.40 8.90
C ILE A 252 -17.30 3.56 9.23
N MET A 253 -17.76 3.56 10.48
CA MET A 253 -18.94 2.82 10.91
C MET A 253 -20.20 3.29 10.18
N GLU A 254 -20.32 4.58 9.91
CA GLU A 254 -21.42 5.11 9.07
C GLU A 254 -21.41 4.46 7.68
N ILE A 255 -20.22 4.34 7.03
CA ILE A 255 -20.06 3.68 5.72
C ILE A 255 -20.52 2.21 5.79
N PHE A 256 -20.07 1.47 6.80
CA PHE A 256 -20.45 0.06 6.98
C PHE A 256 -21.95 -0.13 7.28
N SER A 257 -22.61 0.89 7.84
CA SER A 257 -24.06 0.88 8.10
C SER A 257 -24.94 1.24 6.89
N ARG A 258 -24.35 1.78 5.82
CA ARG A 258 -25.09 2.24 4.64
C ARG A 258 -25.79 1.09 3.93
N LYS A 259 -27.02 1.37 3.48
CA LYS A 259 -27.87 0.40 2.75
C LYS A 259 -28.03 0.73 1.26
N LYS A 260 -27.47 1.86 0.81
CA LYS A 260 -27.54 2.31 -0.58
C LYS A 260 -26.14 2.31 -1.19
N LYS A 261 -26.04 1.85 -2.45
CA LYS A 261 -24.81 1.91 -3.22
C LYS A 261 -24.41 3.34 -3.53
N ALA A 262 -23.10 3.59 -3.62
CA ALA A 262 -22.58 4.81 -4.22
C ALA A 262 -23.01 4.89 -5.70
N LYS A 263 -23.36 6.09 -6.15
CA LYS A 263 -23.88 6.30 -7.53
C LYS A 263 -22.76 6.35 -8.58
N LYS A 264 -21.50 6.54 -8.20
CA LYS A 264 -20.41 6.81 -9.13
C LYS A 264 -19.59 5.53 -9.39
N LYS A 265 -19.74 4.96 -10.59
CA LYS A 265 -18.77 3.99 -11.12
C LYS A 265 -17.57 4.76 -11.70
N ILE A 266 -16.38 4.23 -11.49
CA ILE A 266 -15.14 4.73 -12.09
C ILE A 266 -14.59 3.60 -12.97
N ASN A 267 -14.29 3.92 -14.22
CA ASN A 267 -13.58 3.01 -15.11
C ASN A 267 -12.09 3.43 -15.15
N PRO A 268 -11.16 2.47 -15.29
CA PRO A 268 -9.77 2.79 -15.53
C PRO A 268 -9.62 3.55 -16.86
N THR A 269 -8.62 4.42 -16.94
CA THR A 269 -8.23 5.09 -18.18
C THR A 269 -7.29 4.20 -18.99
N ASP A 270 -6.99 4.56 -20.23
CA ASP A 270 -6.04 3.84 -21.10
C ASP A 270 -4.59 3.85 -20.55
N GLU A 271 -4.31 4.73 -19.58
CA GLU A 271 -3.02 4.81 -18.87
C GLU A 271 -2.87 3.76 -17.75
N ILE A 272 -3.92 2.97 -17.50
CA ILE A 272 -3.94 1.95 -16.45
C ILE A 272 -4.08 0.57 -17.07
N LEU A 273 -3.11 -0.29 -16.81
CA LEU A 273 -3.13 -1.71 -17.16
C LEU A 273 -3.61 -2.52 -15.97
N ILE A 274 -4.69 -3.30 -16.14
CA ILE A 274 -5.19 -4.20 -15.09
C ILE A 274 -4.91 -5.64 -15.49
N ILE A 275 -4.14 -6.35 -14.66
CA ILE A 275 -3.87 -7.78 -14.77
C ILE A 275 -4.85 -8.50 -13.85
N LYS A 276 -5.82 -9.18 -14.44
CA LYS A 276 -6.90 -9.93 -13.73
C LYS A 276 -6.76 -11.42 -13.96
#